data_4db3e32d666c0438b6df8e42881f5d84
#
_entry.id   4db3e32d666c0438b6df8e42881f5d84
#
_cell.length_a   1.000
_cell.length_b   1.000
_cell.length_c   1.000
_cell.angle_alpha   90.00
_cell.angle_beta   90.00
_cell.angle_gamma   90.00
#
_symmetry.space_group_name_H-M   'P 1'
#
loop_
_entity.id
_entity.type
_entity.pdbx_description
1 polymer ?
#
loop_
_entity_poly.entity_id
_entity_poly.type
_entity_poly.pdbx_seq_one_letter_code
_entity_poly.pdbx_strand_id
1 'polypeptide(L)'
;MIEWFDDLKLGMRFVTPEKRITREDIVRFAREFDPQPFHTDEAAAEHTVLKGLAASGWHTAAFAMPLILATKPFGRHPVFGMGVNELRWLALVRPGDVLHLEGEITELIPSKTRPQGIVWIKWTMFNQRGEAVYSFTPIGIVPRKPGISDQESGIRK
;
A
#
# COMPACT_ATOMS: atom_id res chain seq x y z
N MET A 1 -8.32 -0.29 -20.13
CA MET A 1 -8.15 -1.38 -19.14
C MET A 1 -6.65 -1.67 -19.01
N ILE A 2 -6.12 -1.72 -17.79
CA ILE A 2 -4.70 -2.03 -17.56
C ILE A 2 -4.51 -3.55 -17.71
N GLU A 3 -3.63 -3.97 -18.60
CA GLU A 3 -3.25 -5.37 -18.77
C GLU A 3 -1.74 -5.60 -18.71
N TRP A 4 -0.96 -4.58 -19.10
CA TRP A 4 0.48 -4.69 -19.23
C TRP A 4 1.18 -3.44 -18.69
N PHE A 5 2.47 -3.54 -18.43
CA PHE A 5 3.30 -2.39 -18.09
C PHE A 5 3.11 -1.21 -19.07
N ASP A 6 2.97 -1.52 -20.36
CA ASP A 6 2.85 -0.52 -21.43
C ASP A 6 1.54 0.28 -21.38
N ASP A 7 0.54 -0.18 -20.62
CA ASP A 7 -0.72 0.54 -20.39
C ASP A 7 -0.63 1.56 -19.24
N LEU A 8 0.44 1.47 -18.45
CA LEU A 8 0.64 2.36 -17.30
C LEU A 8 1.21 3.70 -17.73
N LYS A 9 0.82 4.76 -17.02
CA LYS A 9 1.28 6.12 -17.30
C LYS A 9 1.65 6.84 -16.00
N LEU A 10 2.66 7.69 -16.06
CA LEU A 10 3.02 8.57 -14.95
C LEU A 10 1.82 9.44 -14.55
N GLY A 11 1.61 9.60 -13.25
CA GLY A 11 0.49 10.38 -12.71
C GLY A 11 -0.85 9.64 -12.68
N MET A 12 -0.91 8.40 -13.17
CA MET A 12 -2.12 7.57 -13.08
C MET A 12 -2.48 7.34 -11.62
N ARG A 13 -3.78 7.47 -11.28
CA ARG A 13 -4.26 7.43 -9.90
C ARG A 13 -5.17 6.24 -9.64
N PHE A 14 -5.14 5.78 -8.39
CA PHE A 14 -5.98 4.70 -7.88
C PHE A 14 -6.58 5.14 -6.55
N VAL A 15 -7.83 4.77 -6.31
CA VAL A 15 -8.51 4.98 -5.03
C VAL A 15 -9.09 3.63 -4.60
N THR A 16 -8.76 3.21 -3.38
CA THR A 16 -9.25 1.94 -2.84
C THR A 16 -10.66 2.07 -2.27
N PRO A 17 -11.36 0.94 -2.07
CA PRO A 17 -12.51 0.91 -1.20
C PRO A 17 -12.13 1.32 0.23
N GLU A 18 -13.12 1.70 1.02
CA GLU A 18 -12.98 1.94 2.45
C GLU A 18 -13.15 0.64 3.24
N LYS A 19 -12.46 0.54 4.36
CA LYS A 19 -12.63 -0.57 5.30
C LYS A 19 -12.37 -0.10 6.73
N ARG A 20 -13.26 -0.52 7.64
CA ARG A 20 -13.11 -0.27 9.07
C ARG A 20 -12.14 -1.28 9.68
N ILE A 21 -11.21 -0.80 10.49
CA ILE A 21 -10.35 -1.65 11.30
C ILE A 21 -10.98 -1.82 12.70
N THR A 22 -11.12 -3.05 13.15
CA THR A 22 -11.76 -3.34 14.44
C THR A 22 -10.74 -3.52 15.55
N ARG A 23 -11.18 -3.28 16.79
CA ARG A 23 -10.37 -3.56 17.98
C ARG A 23 -9.93 -5.03 18.03
N GLU A 24 -10.82 -5.94 17.72
CA GLU A 24 -10.57 -7.38 17.73
C GLU A 24 -9.45 -7.76 16.74
N ASP A 25 -9.47 -7.17 15.56
CA ASP A 25 -8.43 -7.38 14.55
C ASP A 25 -7.08 -6.82 15.00
N ILE A 26 -7.07 -5.64 15.60
CA ILE A 26 -5.84 -5.00 16.12
C ILE A 26 -5.17 -5.89 17.14
N VAL A 27 -5.94 -6.36 18.13
CA VAL A 27 -5.43 -7.22 19.22
C VAL A 27 -4.98 -8.58 18.67
N ARG A 28 -5.76 -9.18 17.79
CA ARG A 28 -5.43 -10.49 17.19
C ARG A 28 -4.12 -10.44 16.40
N PHE A 29 -3.96 -9.47 15.53
CA PHE A 29 -2.72 -9.30 14.77
C PHE A 29 -1.53 -9.07 15.68
N ALA A 30 -1.68 -8.19 16.66
CA ALA A 30 -0.58 -7.84 17.56
C ALA A 30 -0.13 -9.00 18.44
N ARG A 31 -1.05 -9.81 18.92
CA ARG A 31 -0.72 -11.01 19.73
C ARG A 31 0.17 -11.97 18.97
N GLU A 32 0.01 -12.06 17.67
CA GLU A 32 0.78 -12.95 16.82
C GLU A 32 2.09 -12.32 16.33
N PHE A 33 2.08 -11.04 15.93
CA PHE A 33 3.18 -10.42 15.19
C PHE A 33 3.85 -9.22 15.87
N ASP A 34 3.22 -8.59 16.86
CA ASP A 34 3.76 -7.41 17.54
C ASP A 34 3.18 -7.28 18.96
N PRO A 35 3.54 -8.21 19.86
CA PRO A 35 2.89 -8.35 21.18
C PRO A 35 3.37 -7.30 22.18
N GLN A 36 3.07 -6.04 21.92
CA GLN A 36 3.34 -4.92 22.82
C GLN A 36 2.04 -4.44 23.49
N PRO A 37 2.09 -3.97 24.76
CA PRO A 37 0.87 -3.62 25.52
C PRO A 37 -0.05 -2.64 24.82
N PHE A 38 0.48 -1.62 24.15
CA PHE A 38 -0.34 -0.61 23.46
C PHE A 38 -1.03 -1.14 22.19
N HIS A 39 -0.76 -2.39 21.78
CA HIS A 39 -1.43 -3.06 20.67
C HIS A 39 -2.28 -4.25 21.13
N THR A 40 -2.07 -4.76 22.33
CA THR A 40 -2.68 -6.01 22.81
C THR A 40 -3.63 -5.85 24.00
N ASP A 41 -3.49 -4.79 24.78
CA ASP A 41 -4.25 -4.59 26.02
C ASP A 41 -4.73 -3.14 26.10
N GLU A 42 -6.03 -2.95 25.94
CA GLU A 42 -6.64 -1.63 25.90
C GLU A 42 -6.47 -0.87 27.22
N ALA A 43 -6.60 -1.54 28.36
CA ALA A 43 -6.42 -0.91 29.66
C ALA A 43 -4.96 -0.51 29.90
N ALA A 44 -4.02 -1.38 29.57
CA ALA A 44 -2.60 -1.08 29.68
C ALA A 44 -2.18 0.04 28.70
N ALA A 45 -2.77 0.06 27.50
CA ALA A 45 -2.45 1.04 26.46
C ALA A 45 -2.72 2.49 26.89
N GLU A 46 -3.74 2.72 27.71
CA GLU A 46 -4.08 4.06 28.24
C GLU A 46 -2.94 4.67 29.05
N HIS A 47 -2.12 3.86 29.70
CA HIS A 47 -0.98 4.28 30.52
C HIS A 47 0.33 4.37 29.74
N THR A 48 0.30 4.16 28.43
CA THR A 48 1.45 4.26 27.54
C THR A 48 1.53 5.62 26.86
N VAL A 49 2.63 5.86 26.16
CA VAL A 49 2.83 7.06 25.35
C VAL A 49 1.76 7.22 24.26
N LEU A 50 1.12 6.13 23.82
CA LEU A 50 0.06 6.18 22.81
C LEU A 50 -1.31 6.62 23.37
N LYS A 51 -1.48 6.64 24.69
CA LYS A 51 -2.72 7.08 25.36
C LYS A 51 -3.97 6.31 24.91
N GLY A 52 -3.84 5.02 24.66
CA GLY A 52 -4.90 4.15 24.21
C GLY A 52 -4.43 3.12 23.20
N LEU A 53 -5.31 2.16 22.90
CA LEU A 53 -5.01 1.11 21.95
C LEU A 53 -4.81 1.68 20.54
N ALA A 54 -3.77 1.23 19.86
CA ALA A 54 -3.50 1.53 18.47
C ALA A 54 -3.08 0.28 17.72
N ALA A 55 -3.34 0.25 16.41
CA ALA A 55 -2.85 -0.82 15.56
C ALA A 55 -1.32 -0.79 15.49
N SER A 56 -0.70 -1.97 15.45
CA SER A 56 0.70 -2.09 15.05
C SER A 56 0.90 -1.45 13.67
N GLY A 57 2.00 -0.75 13.48
CA GLY A 57 2.34 -0.21 12.16
C GLY A 57 2.39 -1.30 11.09
N TRP A 58 2.88 -2.49 11.43
CA TRP A 58 2.88 -3.63 10.52
C TRP A 58 1.49 -4.17 10.21
N HIS A 59 0.55 -4.04 11.14
CA HIS A 59 -0.86 -4.33 10.87
C HIS A 59 -1.45 -3.31 9.88
N THR A 60 -1.18 -2.04 10.07
CA THR A 60 -1.58 -0.97 9.14
C THR A 60 -1.07 -1.26 7.73
N ALA A 61 0.20 -1.64 7.61
CA ALA A 61 0.81 -2.02 6.32
C ALA A 61 0.12 -3.25 5.70
N ALA A 62 -0.12 -4.30 6.48
CA ALA A 62 -0.81 -5.50 6.01
C ALA A 62 -2.28 -5.21 5.64
N PHE A 63 -2.95 -4.36 6.40
CA PHE A 63 -4.33 -3.94 6.16
C PHE A 63 -4.50 -3.22 4.81
N ALA A 64 -3.47 -2.48 4.38
CA ALA A 64 -3.45 -1.79 3.09
C ALA A 64 -3.51 -2.76 1.90
N MET A 65 -2.92 -3.94 2.00
CA MET A 65 -2.74 -4.84 0.87
C MET A 65 -4.05 -5.29 0.21
N PRO A 66 -5.05 -5.82 0.93
CA PRO A 66 -6.30 -6.21 0.30
C PRO A 66 -7.03 -5.04 -0.39
N LEU A 67 -6.93 -3.84 0.18
CA LEU A 67 -7.53 -2.63 -0.39
C LEU A 67 -6.84 -2.25 -1.70
N ILE A 68 -5.51 -2.27 -1.72
CA ILE A 68 -4.72 -1.99 -2.93
C ILE A 68 -5.02 -3.03 -4.01
N LEU A 69 -5.03 -4.30 -3.67
CA LEU A 69 -5.29 -5.38 -4.62
C LEU A 69 -6.68 -5.30 -5.24
N ALA A 70 -7.67 -4.77 -4.50
CA ALA A 70 -9.00 -4.54 -5.01
C ALA A 70 -9.04 -3.53 -6.18
N THR A 71 -8.07 -2.62 -6.27
CA THR A 71 -7.97 -1.67 -7.39
C THR A 71 -7.40 -2.29 -8.67
N LYS A 72 -6.81 -3.47 -8.58
CA LYS A 72 -6.12 -4.16 -9.69
C LYS A 72 -5.12 -3.24 -10.42
N PRO A 73 -4.14 -2.67 -9.71
CA PRO A 73 -3.26 -1.64 -10.29
C PRO A 73 -2.42 -2.17 -11.44
N PHE A 74 -2.24 -3.48 -11.54
CA PHE A 74 -1.53 -4.16 -12.64
C PHE A 74 -2.49 -5.07 -13.44
N GLY A 75 -3.80 -4.76 -13.45
CA GLY A 75 -4.82 -5.54 -14.12
C GLY A 75 -4.90 -6.97 -13.60
N ARG A 76 -4.70 -7.95 -14.49
CA ARG A 76 -4.72 -9.37 -14.13
C ARG A 76 -3.43 -9.91 -13.52
N HIS A 77 -2.35 -9.13 -13.59
CA HIS A 77 -1.07 -9.56 -13.06
C HIS A 77 -1.03 -9.41 -11.53
N PRO A 78 -0.40 -10.35 -10.83
CA PRO A 78 -0.18 -10.21 -9.40
C PRO A 78 0.74 -9.03 -9.12
N VAL A 79 0.57 -8.42 -7.95
CA VAL A 79 1.47 -7.37 -7.47
C VAL A 79 2.68 -8.03 -6.84
N PHE A 80 3.77 -8.08 -7.60
CA PHE A 80 5.04 -8.61 -7.13
C PHE A 80 6.01 -7.47 -6.86
N GLY A 81 6.49 -7.37 -5.62
CA GLY A 81 7.36 -6.29 -5.18
C GLY A 81 8.80 -6.71 -4.97
N MET A 82 9.73 -5.80 -5.27
CA MET A 82 11.16 -5.95 -5.03
C MET A 82 11.62 -5.28 -3.73
N GLY A 83 10.82 -4.35 -3.23
CA GLY A 83 11.16 -3.55 -2.06
C GLY A 83 10.15 -2.43 -1.87
N VAL A 84 10.38 -1.64 -0.84
CA VAL A 84 9.54 -0.49 -0.49
C VAL A 84 10.42 0.70 -0.16
N ASN A 85 10.14 1.84 -0.78
CA ASN A 85 10.76 3.11 -0.48
C ASN A 85 9.86 3.95 0.41
N GLU A 86 10.46 4.79 1.26
CA GLU A 86 9.75 5.83 2.00
C GLU A 86 8.53 5.33 2.79
N LEU A 87 8.67 4.18 3.47
CA LEU A 87 7.61 3.70 4.36
C LEU A 87 7.57 4.57 5.61
N ARG A 88 6.40 5.16 5.89
CA ARG A 88 6.18 6.06 7.02
C ARG A 88 4.86 5.78 7.72
N TRP A 89 4.89 5.66 9.03
CA TRP A 89 3.70 5.72 9.87
C TRP A 89 3.54 7.17 10.35
N LEU A 90 2.58 7.88 9.76
CA LEU A 90 2.40 9.32 9.93
C LEU A 90 1.54 9.67 11.14
N ALA A 91 0.62 8.79 11.51
CA ALA A 91 -0.28 8.95 12.64
C ALA A 91 -0.75 7.58 13.14
N LEU A 92 -1.30 7.55 14.35
CA LEU A 92 -1.83 6.32 14.94
C LEU A 92 -3.14 5.92 14.27
N VAL A 93 -3.30 4.61 14.07
CA VAL A 93 -4.56 4.01 13.64
C VAL A 93 -5.26 3.46 14.87
N ARG A 94 -6.46 3.97 15.13
CA ARG A 94 -7.27 3.62 16.30
C ARG A 94 -8.35 2.61 15.96
N PRO A 95 -8.82 1.83 16.95
CA PRO A 95 -9.97 0.96 16.75
C PRO A 95 -11.17 1.73 16.20
N GLY A 96 -11.82 1.20 15.19
CA GLY A 96 -12.98 1.82 14.55
C GLY A 96 -12.67 2.81 13.44
N ASP A 97 -11.42 3.14 13.20
CA ASP A 97 -11.05 3.99 12.07
C ASP A 97 -11.49 3.35 10.74
N VAL A 98 -11.95 4.18 9.82
CA VAL A 98 -12.34 3.79 8.46
C VAL A 98 -11.24 4.27 7.51
N LEU A 99 -10.58 3.32 6.89
CA LEU A 99 -9.35 3.55 6.14
C LEU A 99 -9.55 3.31 4.64
N HIS A 100 -8.94 4.17 3.83
CA HIS A 100 -8.79 3.97 2.39
C HIS A 100 -7.42 4.46 1.95
N LEU A 101 -6.98 4.07 0.74
CA LEU A 101 -5.73 4.55 0.18
C LEU A 101 -5.95 5.22 -1.16
N GLU A 102 -5.08 6.18 -1.44
CA GLU A 102 -4.93 6.80 -2.74
C GLU A 102 -3.52 6.54 -3.24
N GLY A 103 -3.39 6.09 -4.48
CA GLY A 103 -2.12 5.78 -5.11
C GLY A 103 -1.87 6.60 -6.35
N GLU A 104 -0.60 6.91 -6.62
CA GLU A 104 -0.17 7.60 -7.82
C GLU A 104 1.10 6.95 -8.37
N ILE A 105 1.13 6.67 -9.68
CA ILE A 105 2.33 6.17 -10.34
C ILE A 105 3.33 7.31 -10.46
N THR A 106 4.50 7.13 -9.82
CA THR A 106 5.56 8.13 -9.77
C THR A 106 6.77 7.79 -10.64
N GLU A 107 6.97 6.51 -10.96
CA GLU A 107 8.07 6.04 -11.82
C GLU A 107 7.63 4.86 -12.69
N LEU A 108 8.11 4.86 -13.93
CA LEU A 108 7.98 3.75 -14.88
C LEU A 108 9.34 3.51 -15.53
N ILE A 109 9.93 2.35 -15.28
CA ILE A 109 11.27 2.01 -15.76
C ILE A 109 11.20 0.70 -16.55
N PRO A 110 11.19 0.74 -17.89
CA PRO A 110 11.21 -0.49 -18.69
C PRO A 110 12.55 -1.21 -18.52
N SER A 111 12.51 -2.53 -18.40
CA SER A 111 13.73 -3.33 -18.34
C SER A 111 14.38 -3.37 -19.72
N LYS A 112 15.73 -3.25 -19.77
CA LYS A 112 16.52 -3.39 -20.99
C LYS A 112 16.80 -4.84 -21.36
N THR A 113 16.60 -5.77 -20.43
CA THR A 113 17.02 -7.17 -20.60
C THR A 113 15.90 -8.19 -20.48
N ARG A 114 14.73 -7.78 -19.96
CA ARG A 114 13.58 -8.67 -19.73
C ARG A 114 12.29 -8.04 -20.22
N PRO A 115 11.28 -8.82 -20.62
CA PRO A 115 9.98 -8.32 -21.06
C PRO A 115 9.11 -7.87 -19.87
N GLN A 116 9.59 -6.91 -19.11
CA GLN A 116 8.95 -6.38 -17.90
C GLN A 116 9.37 -4.93 -17.66
N GLY A 117 8.68 -4.26 -16.79
CA GLY A 117 9.05 -2.95 -16.29
C GLY A 117 8.90 -2.85 -14.79
N ILE A 118 9.54 -1.84 -14.22
CA ILE A 118 9.47 -1.49 -12.80
C ILE A 118 8.52 -0.32 -12.65
N VAL A 119 7.62 -0.43 -11.69
CA VAL A 119 6.60 0.59 -11.39
C VAL A 119 6.71 1.01 -9.94
N TRP A 120 6.79 2.30 -9.70
CA TRP A 120 6.68 2.87 -8.36
C TRP A 120 5.29 3.51 -8.23
N ILE A 121 4.55 3.10 -7.22
CA ILE A 121 3.26 3.71 -6.88
C ILE A 121 3.37 4.23 -5.46
N LYS A 122 3.23 5.53 -5.28
CA LYS A 122 3.15 6.11 -3.94
C LYS A 122 1.74 5.99 -3.43
N TRP A 123 1.56 5.21 -2.37
CA TRP A 123 0.29 5.02 -1.68
C TRP A 123 0.25 5.82 -0.39
N THR A 124 -0.87 6.48 -0.14
CA THR A 124 -1.14 7.18 1.12
C THR A 124 -2.47 6.68 1.67
N MET A 125 -2.47 6.26 2.93
CA MET A 125 -3.67 5.82 3.64
C MET A 125 -4.23 6.97 4.46
N PHE A 126 -5.54 7.17 4.35
CA PHE A 126 -6.29 8.18 5.08
C PHE A 126 -7.33 7.54 5.99
N ASN A 127 -7.58 8.16 7.15
CA ASN A 127 -8.69 7.81 8.01
C ASN A 127 -9.97 8.60 7.63
N GLN A 128 -11.06 8.41 8.39
CA GLN A 128 -12.35 9.05 8.15
C GLN A 128 -12.35 10.57 8.30
N ARG A 129 -11.31 11.14 8.92
CA ARG A 129 -11.14 12.60 9.06
C ARG A 129 -10.28 13.20 7.95
N GLY A 130 -9.88 12.38 6.97
CA GLY A 130 -8.96 12.82 5.92
C GLY A 130 -7.51 12.98 6.40
N GLU A 131 -7.17 12.45 7.57
CA GLU A 131 -5.79 12.47 8.09
C GLU A 131 -4.97 11.37 7.45
N ALA A 132 -3.79 11.70 6.92
CA ALA A 132 -2.84 10.72 6.41
C ALA A 132 -2.20 9.97 7.58
N VAL A 133 -2.36 8.65 7.61
CA VAL A 133 -1.87 7.79 8.70
C VAL A 133 -0.69 6.91 8.31
N TYR A 134 -0.54 6.63 7.03
CA TYR A 134 0.50 5.73 6.52
C TYR A 134 0.80 6.06 5.07
N SER A 135 2.06 5.98 4.69
CA SER A 135 2.47 6.11 3.28
C SER A 135 3.64 5.20 2.97
N PHE A 136 3.69 4.71 1.74
CA PHE A 136 4.79 3.89 1.26
C PHE A 136 4.82 3.87 -0.26
N THR A 137 5.99 3.60 -0.83
CA THR A 137 6.18 3.52 -2.27
C THR A 137 6.77 2.15 -2.61
N PRO A 138 5.94 1.13 -2.86
CA PRO A 138 6.43 -0.18 -3.27
C PRO A 138 6.99 -0.11 -4.69
N ILE A 139 8.01 -0.94 -4.92
CA ILE A 139 8.66 -1.12 -6.21
C ILE A 139 8.12 -2.41 -6.82
N GLY A 140 7.21 -2.31 -7.76
CA GLY A 140 6.56 -3.45 -8.41
C GLY A 140 7.18 -3.83 -9.74
N ILE A 141 7.04 -5.10 -10.10
CA ILE A 141 7.42 -5.62 -11.42
C ILE A 141 6.16 -5.99 -12.17
N VAL A 142 6.03 -5.51 -13.41
CA VAL A 142 4.88 -5.79 -14.27
C VAL A 142 5.37 -6.28 -15.63
N PRO A 143 4.82 -7.39 -16.17
CA PRO A 143 5.17 -7.85 -17.51
C PRO A 143 4.83 -6.82 -18.59
N ARG A 144 5.61 -6.80 -19.65
CA ARG A 144 5.34 -6.00 -20.84
C ARG A 144 4.49 -6.80 -21.83
N LYS A 145 3.76 -6.09 -22.67
CA LYS A 145 3.01 -6.69 -23.76
C LYS A 145 3.97 -7.42 -24.72
N PRO A 146 3.69 -8.67 -25.09
CA PRO A 146 4.55 -9.40 -26.02
C PRO A 146 4.73 -8.65 -27.34
N GLY A 147 5.98 -8.55 -27.85
CA GLY A 147 6.31 -7.96 -29.14
C GLY A 147 6.43 -6.43 -29.18
N ILE A 148 6.25 -5.71 -28.04
CA ILE A 148 6.46 -4.26 -27.99
C ILE A 148 7.93 -3.95 -27.70
N SER A 149 8.57 -3.10 -28.55
CA SER A 149 9.88 -2.51 -28.31
C SER A 149 9.76 -1.19 -27.53
N ASP A 150 10.89 -0.73 -26.95
CA ASP A 150 10.93 0.55 -26.19
C ASP A 150 10.56 1.77 -27.04
N GLN A 151 10.70 1.67 -28.38
CA GLN A 151 10.34 2.75 -29.31
C GLN A 151 8.82 2.90 -29.47
N GLU A 152 8.06 1.82 -29.29
CA GLU A 152 6.61 1.79 -29.47
C GLU A 152 5.84 2.11 -28.18
N SER A 153 6.46 1.97 -27.01
CA SER A 153 5.82 2.18 -25.72
C SER A 153 5.62 3.65 -25.34
N GLY A 154 6.29 4.58 -26.06
CA GLY A 154 6.23 6.02 -25.76
C GLY A 154 6.90 6.42 -24.44
N ILE A 155 7.57 5.50 -23.77
CA ILE A 155 8.30 5.75 -22.53
C ILE A 155 9.69 6.22 -22.91
N ARG A 156 9.98 7.49 -22.62
CA ARG A 156 11.34 8.05 -22.86
C ARG A 156 12.32 7.39 -21.87
N LYS A 157 13.52 7.12 -22.39
CA LYS A 157 14.66 6.60 -21.62
C LYS A 157 15.17 7.62 -20.59
#